data_77ed9f90f07a83fda360213da5b5b5a7
#
_entry.id   77ed9f90f07a83fda360213da5b5b5a7
#
_cell.length_a   1.000
_cell.length_b   1.000
_cell.length_c   1.000
_cell.angle_alpha   90.00
_cell.angle_beta   90.00
_cell.angle_gamma   90.00
#
_symmetry.space_group_name_H-M   'P 1'
#
loop_
_entity.id
_entity.type
_entity.pdbx_description
1 polymer ?
#
loop_
_entity_poly.entity_id
_entity_poly.type
_entity_poly.pdbx_seq_one_letter_code
_entity_poly.pdbx_strand_id
1 'polypeptide(L)'
;MAAEKMVQADGLLGWVDRRFPLISLYKTHLSEYYAPKNFNFFYFFGSLAMLVLVLQIVTGIFLTMHYKPDASLNSAGIPVAFASVEYIMREVPFGWLIRYMHSTGASAFFVVVYLHMFRGLIFIA
;
A
#
# COMPACT_ATOMS: atom_id res chain seq x y z
N MET A 1 -17.40 16.66 -22.71
CA MET A 1 -18.49 17.49 -22.12
C MET A 1 -19.10 16.94 -20.83
N ALA A 2 -18.92 15.69 -20.45
CA ALA A 2 -19.40 15.17 -19.14
C ALA A 2 -18.36 15.29 -17.99
N ALA A 3 -17.08 15.32 -18.29
CA ALA A 3 -16.02 15.41 -17.30
C ALA A 3 -15.84 16.82 -16.67
N GLU A 4 -16.33 17.85 -17.32
CA GLU A 4 -16.11 19.26 -16.95
C GLU A 4 -17.10 19.76 -15.87
N LYS A 5 -18.15 19.00 -15.59
CA LYS A 5 -19.16 19.38 -14.57
C LYS A 5 -18.92 18.81 -13.17
N MET A 6 -17.83 18.08 -12.95
CA MET A 6 -17.72 17.21 -11.77
C MET A 6 -16.93 17.74 -10.58
N VAL A 7 -16.33 18.91 -10.62
CA VAL A 7 -15.67 19.43 -9.41
C VAL A 7 -15.75 20.96 -9.36
N GLN A 8 -16.91 21.48 -9.09
CA GLN A 8 -17.03 22.74 -8.35
C GLN A 8 -17.45 22.42 -6.92
N ALA A 9 -16.60 21.75 -6.19
CA ALA A 9 -16.70 21.75 -4.76
C ALA A 9 -16.13 23.08 -4.28
N ASP A 10 -17.00 24.02 -4.02
CA ASP A 10 -16.65 25.25 -3.32
C ASP A 10 -16.28 24.87 -1.88
N GLY A 11 -15.05 25.18 -1.47
CA GLY A 11 -14.57 24.90 -0.12
C GLY A 11 -13.17 24.27 -0.07
N LEU A 12 -12.79 23.83 1.13
CA LEU A 12 -11.48 23.26 1.40
C LEU A 12 -11.18 22.03 0.52
N LEU A 13 -12.15 21.17 0.31
CA LEU A 13 -12.01 19.97 -0.52
C LEU A 13 -11.75 20.30 -1.99
N GLY A 14 -12.46 21.27 -2.55
CA GLY A 14 -12.21 21.73 -3.92
C GLY A 14 -10.88 22.44 -4.08
N TRP A 15 -10.44 23.17 -3.04
CA TRP A 15 -9.12 23.80 -3.02
C TRP A 15 -8.00 22.77 -3.01
N VAL A 16 -8.14 21.68 -2.22
CA VAL A 16 -7.19 20.55 -2.18
C VAL A 16 -7.17 19.83 -3.51
N ASP A 17 -8.34 19.50 -4.07
CA ASP A 17 -8.44 18.70 -5.31
C ASP A 17 -7.87 19.44 -6.53
N ARG A 18 -7.92 20.78 -6.55
CA ARG A 18 -7.26 21.58 -7.61
C ARG A 18 -5.73 21.53 -7.54
N ARG A 19 -5.13 21.23 -6.38
CA ARG A 19 -3.67 21.14 -6.19
C ARG A 19 -3.17 19.71 -6.23
N PHE A 20 -3.94 18.82 -5.65
CA PHE A 20 -3.67 17.39 -5.63
C PHE A 20 -4.98 16.64 -5.87
N PRO A 21 -5.25 16.18 -7.09
CA PRO A 21 -6.58 15.72 -7.54
C PRO A 21 -6.95 14.34 -6.97
N LEU A 22 -7.00 14.19 -5.64
CA LEU A 22 -7.33 12.93 -4.97
C LEU A 22 -8.76 12.47 -5.24
N ILE A 23 -9.72 13.39 -5.19
CA ILE A 23 -11.14 13.06 -5.37
C ILE A 23 -11.40 12.69 -6.82
N SER A 24 -10.81 13.43 -7.76
CA SER A 24 -10.94 13.14 -9.18
C SER A 24 -10.23 11.82 -9.55
N LEU A 25 -9.05 11.54 -8.99
CA LEU A 25 -8.34 10.28 -9.17
C LEU A 25 -9.15 9.09 -8.62
N TYR A 26 -9.72 9.23 -7.42
CA TYR A 26 -10.57 8.21 -6.82
C TYR A 26 -11.80 7.93 -7.70
N LYS A 27 -12.51 8.96 -8.15
CA LYS A 27 -13.68 8.81 -9.00
C LYS A 27 -13.32 8.13 -10.33
N THR A 28 -12.32 8.63 -11.01
CA THR A 28 -11.95 8.16 -12.35
C THR A 28 -11.40 6.73 -12.34
N HIS A 29 -10.62 6.35 -11.31
CA HIS A 29 -9.89 5.07 -11.31
C HIS A 29 -10.52 3.99 -10.44
N LEU A 30 -11.39 4.34 -9.50
CA LEU A 30 -11.95 3.38 -8.55
C LEU A 30 -13.48 3.33 -8.58
N SER A 31 -14.20 4.47 -8.48
CA SER A 31 -15.66 4.43 -8.35
C SER A 31 -16.41 4.43 -9.67
N GLU A 32 -15.89 5.13 -10.69
CA GLU A 32 -16.52 5.27 -12.01
C GLU A 32 -15.72 4.54 -13.11
N TYR A 33 -14.83 3.63 -12.71
CA TYR A 33 -14.04 2.85 -13.65
C TYR A 33 -14.92 1.92 -14.48
N TYR A 34 -14.91 2.13 -15.79
CA TYR A 34 -15.65 1.28 -16.71
C TYR A 34 -14.86 0.00 -16.97
N ALA A 35 -15.33 -1.12 -16.45
CA ALA A 35 -14.70 -2.41 -16.69
C ALA A 35 -14.81 -2.79 -18.17
N PRO A 36 -13.74 -3.17 -18.87
CA PRO A 36 -13.80 -3.61 -20.26
C PRO A 36 -14.62 -4.90 -20.39
N LYS A 37 -15.26 -5.10 -21.55
CA LYS A 37 -16.13 -6.26 -21.82
C LYS A 37 -15.40 -7.62 -21.75
N ASN A 38 -14.10 -7.63 -21.97
CA ASN A 38 -13.22 -8.80 -21.86
C ASN A 38 -12.54 -8.93 -20.49
N PHE A 39 -13.24 -8.52 -19.44
CA PHE A 39 -12.79 -8.62 -18.07
C PHE A 39 -12.50 -10.10 -17.71
N ASN A 40 -11.25 -10.41 -17.37
CA ASN A 40 -10.79 -11.74 -17.02
C ASN A 40 -10.05 -11.75 -15.68
N PHE A 41 -9.69 -12.94 -15.19
CA PHE A 41 -9.01 -13.14 -13.91
C PHE A 41 -7.75 -12.26 -13.73
N PHE A 42 -7.00 -12.00 -14.80
CA PHE A 42 -5.78 -11.20 -14.74
C PHE A 42 -6.02 -9.71 -14.39
N TYR A 43 -7.23 -9.21 -14.52
CA TYR A 43 -7.57 -7.84 -14.11
C TYR A 43 -7.53 -7.65 -12.59
N PHE A 44 -7.79 -8.71 -11.82
CA PHE A 44 -7.76 -8.65 -10.36
C PHE A 44 -6.37 -8.37 -9.79
N PHE A 45 -5.30 -8.69 -10.50
CA PHE A 45 -3.95 -8.46 -10.01
C PHE A 45 -3.62 -6.98 -9.82
N GLY A 46 -4.23 -6.08 -10.59
CA GLY A 46 -4.05 -4.64 -10.41
C GLY A 46 -4.68 -4.14 -9.10
N SER A 47 -5.92 -4.50 -8.83
CA SER A 47 -6.61 -4.13 -7.58
C SER A 47 -5.99 -4.83 -6.36
N LEU A 48 -5.55 -6.08 -6.52
CA LEU A 48 -4.85 -6.81 -5.47
C LEU A 48 -3.49 -6.17 -5.14
N ALA A 49 -2.73 -5.71 -6.14
CA ALA A 49 -1.48 -4.99 -5.93
C ALA A 49 -1.70 -3.70 -5.13
N MET A 50 -2.76 -2.94 -5.45
CA MET A 50 -3.15 -1.74 -4.69
C MET A 50 -3.49 -2.08 -3.24
N LEU A 51 -4.27 -3.13 -3.01
CA LEU A 51 -4.62 -3.58 -1.65
C LEU A 51 -3.37 -3.94 -0.85
N VAL A 52 -2.47 -4.74 -1.43
CA VAL A 52 -1.23 -5.15 -0.75
C VAL A 52 -0.32 -3.95 -0.52
N LEU A 53 -0.25 -2.99 -1.44
CA LEU A 53 0.51 -1.75 -1.26
C LEU A 53 0.01 -0.95 -0.07
N VAL A 54 -1.30 -0.73 0.04
CA VAL A 54 -1.90 -0.03 1.19
C VAL A 54 -1.59 -0.76 2.50
N LEU A 55 -1.71 -2.09 2.50
CA LEU A 55 -1.35 -2.91 3.66
C LEU A 55 0.12 -2.72 4.05
N GLN A 56 1.05 -2.70 3.07
CA GLN A 56 2.47 -2.49 3.33
C GLN A 56 2.75 -1.09 3.91
N ILE A 57 2.09 -0.06 3.40
CA ILE A 57 2.26 1.30 3.94
C ILE A 57 1.76 1.36 5.39
N VAL A 58 0.56 0.87 5.67
CA VAL A 58 -0.03 0.93 7.01
C VAL A 58 0.80 0.13 8.02
N THR A 59 1.11 -1.12 7.69
CA THR A 59 1.94 -1.97 8.58
C THR A 59 3.36 -1.42 8.75
N GLY A 60 3.94 -0.83 7.71
CA GLY A 60 5.26 -0.20 7.76
C GLY A 60 5.30 1.02 8.68
N ILE A 61 4.27 1.87 8.66
CA ILE A 61 4.15 3.01 9.57
C ILE A 61 4.12 2.53 11.03
N PHE A 62 3.30 1.52 11.35
CA PHE A 62 3.26 0.95 12.70
C PHE A 62 4.60 0.37 13.15
N LEU A 63 5.29 -0.35 12.27
CA LEU A 63 6.60 -0.92 12.59
C LEU A 63 7.66 0.15 12.82
N THR A 64 7.69 1.21 12.03
CA THR A 64 8.67 2.31 12.20
C THR A 64 8.49 3.08 13.50
N MET A 65 7.29 3.10 14.07
CA MET A 65 7.05 3.73 15.38
C MET A 65 7.78 3.01 16.54
N HIS A 66 8.10 1.74 16.38
CA HIS A 66 8.71 0.91 17.41
C HIS A 66 10.14 0.46 17.08
N TYR A 67 10.50 0.46 15.80
CA TYR A 67 11.83 0.01 15.35
C TYR A 67 12.90 1.07 15.60
N LYS A 68 14.03 0.67 16.15
CA LYS A 68 15.20 1.53 16.38
C LYS A 68 16.33 1.10 15.46
N PRO A 69 16.68 1.87 14.42
CA PRO A 69 17.77 1.54 13.49
C PRO A 69 19.13 1.90 14.10
N ASP A 70 19.55 1.19 15.14
CA ASP A 70 20.76 1.46 15.88
C ASP A 70 21.59 0.16 16.02
N ALA A 71 22.82 0.18 15.52
CA ALA A 71 23.75 -0.94 15.56
C ALA A 71 24.56 -1.02 16.86
N SER A 72 24.44 -0.02 17.75
CA SER A 72 25.11 -0.07 19.06
C SER A 72 24.63 -1.24 19.89
N LEU A 73 25.49 -1.73 20.77
CA LEU A 73 25.15 -2.82 21.67
C LEU A 73 24.50 -2.28 22.95
N ASN A 74 23.44 -2.94 23.38
CA ASN A 74 22.82 -2.68 24.67
C ASN A 74 23.69 -3.28 25.84
N SER A 75 23.25 -3.10 27.06
CA SER A 75 23.94 -3.64 28.26
C SER A 75 24.12 -5.18 28.26
N ALA A 76 23.34 -5.89 27.45
CA ALA A 76 23.43 -7.35 27.27
C ALA A 76 24.29 -7.76 26.08
N GLY A 77 24.95 -6.82 25.39
CA GLY A 77 25.77 -7.11 24.20
C GLY A 77 24.97 -7.41 22.93
N ILE A 78 23.68 -7.07 22.90
CA ILE A 78 22.78 -7.32 21.76
C ILE A 78 22.57 -6.00 20.99
N PRO A 79 22.63 -6.01 19.64
CA PRO A 79 22.33 -4.82 18.84
C PRO A 79 20.95 -4.26 19.16
N VAL A 80 20.86 -2.95 19.37
CA VAL A 80 19.60 -2.25 19.73
C VAL A 80 18.53 -2.47 18.64
N ALA A 81 18.93 -2.50 17.38
CA ALA A 81 18.01 -2.82 16.28
C ALA A 81 17.36 -4.20 16.45
N PHE A 82 18.15 -5.23 16.77
CA PHE A 82 17.62 -6.57 17.02
C PHE A 82 16.70 -6.62 18.24
N ALA A 83 17.13 -5.99 19.35
CA ALA A 83 16.31 -5.90 20.56
C ALA A 83 14.97 -5.19 20.31
N SER A 84 14.95 -4.17 19.45
CA SER A 84 13.70 -3.48 19.09
C SER A 84 12.75 -4.36 18.29
N VAL A 85 13.27 -5.24 17.43
CA VAL A 85 12.44 -6.23 16.71
C VAL A 85 11.88 -7.27 17.68
N GLU A 86 12.68 -7.72 18.62
CA GLU A 86 12.24 -8.66 19.67
C GLU A 86 11.14 -8.04 20.55
N TYR A 87 11.30 -6.76 20.91
CA TYR A 87 10.29 -5.99 21.61
C TYR A 87 8.97 -5.91 20.82
N ILE A 88 9.02 -5.62 19.51
CA ILE A 88 7.82 -5.60 18.65
C ILE A 88 7.12 -6.96 18.67
N MET A 89 7.89 -8.05 18.62
CA MET A 89 7.34 -9.40 18.53
C MET A 89 6.69 -9.88 19.84
N ARG A 90 7.18 -9.43 20.99
CA ARG A 90 6.79 -10.00 22.28
C ARG A 90 5.97 -9.06 23.15
N GLU A 91 6.29 -7.76 23.15
CA GLU A 91 5.71 -6.79 24.10
C GLU A 91 4.63 -5.91 23.48
N VAL A 92 4.71 -5.65 22.17
CA VAL A 92 3.71 -4.80 21.50
C VAL A 92 2.46 -5.63 21.18
N PRO A 93 1.26 -5.19 21.62
CA PRO A 93 0.01 -5.88 21.29
C PRO A 93 -0.14 -6.03 19.76
N PHE A 94 -0.34 -7.26 19.31
CA PHE A 94 -0.41 -7.61 17.87
C PHE A 94 0.85 -7.29 17.04
N GLY A 95 1.97 -6.93 17.67
CA GLY A 95 3.22 -6.60 16.98
C GLY A 95 3.75 -7.74 16.12
N TRP A 96 3.68 -8.98 16.60
CA TRP A 96 4.03 -10.18 15.84
C TRP A 96 3.19 -10.31 14.56
N LEU A 97 1.89 -10.04 14.65
CA LEU A 97 0.98 -10.14 13.50
C LEU A 97 1.32 -9.09 12.44
N ILE A 98 1.50 -7.83 12.86
CA ILE A 98 1.86 -6.72 11.96
C ILE A 98 3.20 -6.99 11.28
N ARG A 99 4.18 -7.50 12.02
CA ARG A 99 5.49 -7.84 11.47
C ARG A 99 5.42 -8.97 10.44
N TYR A 100 4.68 -10.05 10.73
CA TYR A 100 4.50 -11.13 9.77
C TYR A 100 3.70 -10.70 8.54
N MET A 101 2.65 -9.92 8.71
CA MET A 101 1.90 -9.34 7.60
C MET A 101 2.78 -8.47 6.72
N HIS A 102 3.66 -7.65 7.31
CA HIS A 102 4.58 -6.80 6.57
C HIS A 102 5.61 -7.60 5.78
N SER A 103 6.26 -8.57 6.41
CA SER A 103 7.29 -9.39 5.75
C SER A 103 6.73 -10.31 4.66
N THR A 104 5.63 -10.99 4.92
CA THR A 104 4.95 -11.85 3.94
C THR A 104 4.29 -11.02 2.85
N GLY A 105 3.69 -9.89 3.23
CA GLY A 105 3.08 -8.95 2.30
C GLY A 105 4.09 -8.34 1.31
N ALA A 106 5.34 -8.13 1.72
CA ALA A 106 6.39 -7.70 0.80
C ALA A 106 6.62 -8.71 -0.32
N SER A 107 6.72 -10.00 0.00
CA SER A 107 6.84 -11.06 -1.01
C SER A 107 5.60 -11.16 -1.89
N ALA A 108 4.41 -11.10 -1.29
CA ALA A 108 3.14 -11.10 -2.01
C ALA A 108 3.03 -9.92 -2.98
N PHE A 109 3.49 -8.73 -2.58
CA PHE A 109 3.50 -7.54 -3.43
C PHE A 109 4.29 -7.77 -4.72
N PHE A 110 5.51 -8.29 -4.64
CA PHE A 110 6.32 -8.59 -5.82
C PHE A 110 5.66 -9.61 -6.73
N VAL A 111 5.14 -10.71 -6.19
CA VAL A 111 4.44 -11.74 -6.97
C VAL A 111 3.26 -11.14 -7.73
N VAL A 112 2.43 -10.36 -7.04
CA VAL A 112 1.22 -9.74 -7.63
C VAL A 112 1.60 -8.71 -8.70
N VAL A 113 2.63 -7.89 -8.46
CA VAL A 113 3.12 -6.90 -9.43
C VAL A 113 3.67 -7.58 -10.68
N TYR A 114 4.43 -8.67 -10.55
CA TYR A 114 4.91 -9.43 -11.70
C TYR A 114 3.75 -10.02 -12.52
N LEU A 115 2.74 -10.60 -11.87
CA LEU A 115 1.56 -11.12 -12.55
C LEU A 115 0.77 -10.00 -13.25
N HIS A 116 0.67 -8.85 -12.62
CA HIS A 116 0.05 -7.66 -13.23
C HIS A 116 0.83 -7.17 -14.46
N MET A 117 2.15 -7.16 -14.40
CA MET A 117 3.02 -6.83 -15.53
C MET A 117 2.90 -7.85 -16.66
N PHE A 118 2.90 -9.16 -16.35
CA PHE A 118 2.70 -10.23 -17.34
C PHE A 118 1.39 -10.10 -18.10
N ARG A 119 0.32 -9.68 -17.41
CA ARG A 119 -0.93 -9.35 -18.10
C ARG A 119 -0.72 -8.32 -19.20
N GLY A 120 0.02 -7.24 -18.93
CA GLY A 120 0.35 -6.22 -19.91
C GLY A 120 1.05 -6.80 -21.13
N LEU A 121 2.04 -7.66 -20.92
CA LEU A 121 2.79 -8.30 -22.01
C LEU A 121 1.95 -9.26 -22.85
N ILE A 122 1.02 -10.00 -22.25
CA ILE A 122 0.19 -11.00 -22.96
C ILE A 122 -0.94 -10.33 -23.74
N PHE A 123 -1.54 -9.25 -23.23
CA PHE A 123 -2.75 -8.65 -23.81
C PHE A 123 -2.51 -7.34 -24.58
N ILE A 124 -1.29 -6.81 -24.59
CA ILE A 124 -0.90 -5.64 -25.40
C ILE A 124 -0.15 -6.07 -26.68
N ALA A 125 0.34 -7.30 -26.73
CA ALA A 125 1.03 -7.86 -27.90
C ALA A 125 0.06 -8.25 -29.03
#